data_e92d75735c9575dd418b81fd429adabc
#
_entry.id   e92d75735c9575dd418b81fd429adabc
#
_cell.length_a   1.000
_cell.length_b   1.000
_cell.length_c   1.000
_cell.angle_alpha   90.00
_cell.angle_beta   90.00
_cell.angle_gamma   90.00
#
_symmetry.space_group_name_H-M   'P 1'
#
loop_
_entity.id
_entity.type
_entity.pdbx_description
1 polymer ?
#
loop_
_entity_poly.entity_id
_entity_poly.type
_entity_poly.pdbx_seq_one_letter_code
_entity_poly.pdbx_strand_id
1 'polypeptide(L)'
;VVEERVEPWRFDTARNRSLELVPEDADICVCTDLDEVFHPGWRAALEAAWTDGTTQAVYRYTWNFNADGSEGTVFWIEKIHARRGYRWTHPVHEVLERQEGWGPGRKCTAEGVQLDHHADPAKSRGQYLPLLELAVEEDPNNDRNVHYLGREYFFYRRWEESIAMLKRHLALPTATWADERCASMRLLAKDYFA
;
A
#
# COMPACT_ATOMS: atom_id res chain seq x y z
N VAL A 1 -5.05 -25.44 0.54
CA VAL A 1 -4.09 -24.58 -0.17
C VAL A 1 -4.53 -24.55 -1.62
N VAL A 2 -4.63 -23.35 -2.19
CA VAL A 2 -4.88 -23.15 -3.62
C VAL A 2 -3.60 -22.57 -4.22
N GLU A 3 -3.11 -23.21 -5.25
CA GLU A 3 -1.96 -22.74 -6.04
C GLU A 3 -2.48 -22.22 -7.36
N GLU A 4 -2.18 -20.97 -7.66
CA GLU A 4 -2.64 -20.29 -8.89
C GLU A 4 -1.52 -19.37 -9.39
N ARG A 5 -1.33 -19.35 -10.71
CA ARG A 5 -0.38 -18.46 -11.37
C ARG A 5 -1.09 -17.24 -11.92
N VAL A 6 -0.65 -16.06 -11.51
CA VAL A 6 -1.16 -14.78 -12.02
C VAL A 6 -0.21 -14.29 -13.11
N GLU A 7 -0.69 -14.22 -14.35
CA GLU A 7 0.06 -13.72 -15.50
C GLU A 7 -0.78 -12.78 -16.37
N PRO A 8 -0.29 -11.58 -16.70
CA PRO A 8 0.92 -10.96 -16.14
C PRO A 8 0.80 -10.70 -14.65
N TRP A 9 1.93 -10.69 -13.91
CA TRP A 9 1.90 -10.45 -12.48
C TRP A 9 1.40 -9.04 -12.16
N ARG A 10 0.45 -8.95 -11.23
CA ARG A 10 -0.09 -7.71 -10.65
C ARG A 10 -0.42 -7.97 -9.19
N PHE A 11 -0.05 -7.07 -8.30
CA PHE A 11 -0.34 -7.22 -6.87
C PHE A 11 -1.82 -7.12 -6.57
N ASP A 12 -2.54 -6.16 -7.17
CA ASP A 12 -3.99 -6.00 -7.00
C ASP A 12 -4.76 -7.26 -7.45
N THR A 13 -4.40 -7.82 -8.59
CA THR A 13 -5.02 -9.06 -9.11
C THR A 13 -4.80 -10.22 -8.16
N ALA A 14 -3.56 -10.43 -7.68
CA ALA A 14 -3.24 -11.51 -6.76
C ALA A 14 -3.97 -11.36 -5.43
N ARG A 15 -4.04 -10.14 -4.87
CA ARG A 15 -4.78 -9.87 -3.62
C ARG A 15 -6.29 -10.03 -3.79
N ASN A 16 -6.86 -9.55 -4.89
CA ASN A 16 -8.28 -9.73 -5.18
C ASN A 16 -8.63 -11.21 -5.35
N ARG A 17 -7.76 -11.98 -6.02
CA ARG A 17 -7.94 -13.41 -6.14
C ARG A 17 -7.88 -14.12 -4.78
N SER A 18 -7.00 -13.70 -3.89
CA SER A 18 -6.97 -14.19 -2.52
C SER A 18 -8.26 -13.87 -1.75
N LEU A 19 -8.83 -12.68 -1.95
CA LEU A 19 -10.11 -12.30 -1.34
C LEU A 19 -11.27 -13.16 -1.86
N GLU A 20 -11.30 -13.52 -3.13
CA GLU A 20 -12.33 -14.40 -3.70
C GLU A 20 -12.33 -15.79 -3.05
N LEU A 21 -11.16 -16.25 -2.62
CA LEU A 21 -11.00 -17.56 -1.96
C LEU A 21 -11.36 -17.54 -0.46
N VAL A 22 -11.55 -16.38 0.14
CA VAL A 22 -12.00 -16.27 1.54
C VAL A 22 -13.44 -16.78 1.64
N PRO A 23 -13.78 -17.66 2.58
CA PRO A 23 -15.14 -18.15 2.79
C PRO A 23 -16.18 -17.04 2.90
N GLU A 24 -17.39 -17.28 2.42
CA GLU A 24 -18.45 -16.26 2.40
C GLU A 24 -18.98 -15.91 3.78
N ASP A 25 -18.83 -16.80 4.74
CA ASP A 25 -19.20 -16.66 6.15
C ASP A 25 -18.12 -15.98 7.01
N ALA A 26 -17.00 -15.57 6.39
CA ALA A 26 -16.01 -14.74 7.08
C ALA A 26 -16.52 -13.30 7.23
N ASP A 27 -16.41 -12.74 8.42
CA ASP A 27 -16.80 -11.35 8.69
C ASP A 27 -15.67 -10.35 8.36
N ILE A 28 -14.44 -10.71 8.71
CA ILE A 28 -13.27 -9.83 8.66
C ILE A 28 -12.15 -10.50 7.85
N CYS A 29 -11.59 -9.76 6.91
CA CYS A 29 -10.37 -10.12 6.20
C CYS A 29 -9.18 -9.39 6.81
N VAL A 30 -8.14 -10.14 7.13
CA VAL A 30 -6.85 -9.64 7.62
C VAL A 30 -5.82 -9.91 6.55
N CYS A 31 -5.37 -8.84 5.86
CA CYS A 31 -4.41 -8.95 4.78
C CYS A 31 -3.00 -8.68 5.29
N THR A 32 -2.10 -9.65 5.09
CA THR A 32 -0.68 -9.55 5.45
C THR A 32 0.20 -10.02 4.32
N ASP A 33 1.43 -9.54 4.29
CA ASP A 33 2.51 -10.07 3.47
C ASP A 33 3.28 -11.14 4.27
N LEU A 34 4.07 -11.97 3.59
CA LEU A 34 4.79 -13.08 4.23
C LEU A 34 5.91 -12.62 5.19
N ASP A 35 6.33 -11.37 5.06
CA ASP A 35 7.33 -10.69 5.85
C ASP A 35 6.72 -9.77 6.93
N GLU A 36 5.44 -9.95 7.23
CA GLU A 36 4.70 -9.20 8.25
C GLU A 36 4.27 -10.10 9.41
N VAL A 37 4.48 -9.66 10.65
CA VAL A 37 4.19 -10.42 11.88
C VAL A 37 3.37 -9.60 12.86
N PHE A 38 2.21 -10.10 13.23
CA PHE A 38 1.39 -9.50 14.29
C PHE A 38 1.95 -9.77 15.69
N HIS A 39 1.85 -8.79 16.56
CA HIS A 39 2.13 -8.99 17.98
C HIS A 39 1.12 -9.93 18.65
N PRO A 40 1.53 -10.71 19.66
CA PRO A 40 0.61 -11.59 20.40
C PRO A 40 -0.60 -10.82 20.96
N GLY A 41 -1.79 -11.44 20.88
CA GLY A 41 -3.03 -10.84 21.35
C GLY A 41 -3.75 -9.93 20.36
N TRP A 42 -3.18 -9.69 19.18
CA TRP A 42 -3.77 -8.84 18.16
C TRP A 42 -5.21 -9.19 17.79
N ARG A 43 -5.54 -10.49 17.74
CA ARG A 43 -6.87 -10.95 17.36
C ARG A 43 -7.92 -10.52 18.39
N ALA A 44 -7.67 -10.76 19.66
CA ALA A 44 -8.59 -10.34 20.73
C ALA A 44 -8.75 -8.81 20.78
N ALA A 45 -7.66 -8.05 20.54
CA ALA A 45 -7.71 -6.60 20.45
C ALA A 45 -8.51 -6.12 19.24
N LEU A 46 -8.39 -6.78 18.09
CA LEU A 46 -9.19 -6.49 16.90
C LEU A 46 -10.68 -6.76 17.16
N GLU A 47 -11.02 -7.95 17.67
CA GLU A 47 -12.40 -8.33 17.99
C GLU A 47 -13.05 -7.35 18.99
N ALA A 48 -12.30 -6.87 19.97
CA ALA A 48 -12.79 -5.87 20.94
C ALA A 48 -13.01 -4.48 20.29
N ALA A 49 -12.20 -4.09 19.32
CA ALA A 49 -12.33 -2.81 18.62
C ALA A 49 -13.40 -2.84 17.52
N TRP A 50 -13.68 -4.02 16.96
CA TRP A 50 -14.63 -4.20 15.86
C TRP A 50 -16.07 -4.21 16.37
N THR A 51 -16.75 -3.08 16.30
CA THR A 51 -18.15 -2.92 16.72
C THR A 51 -19.10 -2.97 15.53
N ASP A 52 -20.40 -3.08 15.80
CA ASP A 52 -21.44 -3.09 14.77
C ASP A 52 -21.30 -1.93 13.79
N GLY A 53 -21.37 -2.26 12.51
CA GLY A 53 -21.20 -1.31 11.40
C GLY A 53 -19.74 -0.96 11.08
N THR A 54 -18.76 -1.47 11.80
CA THR A 54 -17.33 -1.35 11.41
C THR A 54 -17.09 -2.10 10.11
N THR A 55 -16.36 -1.47 9.20
CA THR A 55 -16.02 -2.05 7.89
C THR A 55 -14.52 -2.09 7.63
N GLN A 56 -13.73 -1.34 8.40
CA GLN A 56 -12.27 -1.29 8.27
C GLN A 56 -11.62 -0.95 9.61
N ALA A 57 -10.47 -1.52 9.89
CA ALA A 57 -9.69 -1.20 11.07
C ALA A 57 -8.38 -0.50 10.70
N VAL A 58 -8.08 0.55 11.48
CA VAL A 58 -6.81 1.28 11.46
C VAL A 58 -5.98 0.76 12.62
N TYR A 59 -4.74 0.38 12.38
CA TYR A 59 -3.87 -0.21 13.40
C TYR A 59 -2.42 0.21 13.20
N ARG A 60 -1.60 -0.01 14.24
CA ARG A 60 -0.19 0.40 14.27
C ARG A 60 0.66 -0.53 13.42
N TYR A 61 1.54 0.06 12.61
CA TYR A 61 2.44 -0.65 11.70
C TYR A 61 3.86 -0.14 11.82
N THR A 62 4.79 -1.05 12.12
CA THR A 62 6.22 -0.77 12.14
C THR A 62 6.81 -1.18 10.80
N TRP A 63 7.17 -0.20 9.97
CA TRP A 63 7.69 -0.41 8.63
C TRP A 63 9.11 -0.98 8.62
N ASN A 64 9.94 -0.54 9.53
CA ASN A 64 11.34 -0.98 9.61
C ASN A 64 11.89 -0.79 11.02
N PHE A 65 13.00 -1.46 11.29
CA PHE A 65 13.74 -1.36 12.52
C PHE A 65 15.12 -0.72 12.29
N ASN A 66 15.61 -0.01 13.28
CA ASN A 66 16.97 0.52 13.33
C ASN A 66 17.98 -0.60 13.62
N ALA A 67 19.27 -0.32 13.42
CA ALA A 67 20.33 -1.30 13.64
C ALA A 67 20.44 -1.79 15.11
N ASP A 68 19.94 -1.01 16.05
CA ASP A 68 19.87 -1.36 17.48
C ASP A 68 18.61 -2.13 17.88
N GLY A 69 17.75 -2.46 16.90
CA GLY A 69 16.48 -3.17 17.11
C GLY A 69 15.32 -2.28 17.55
N SER A 70 15.51 -0.99 17.74
CA SER A 70 14.42 -0.05 17.99
C SER A 70 13.58 0.18 16.74
N GLU A 71 12.31 0.55 16.91
CA GLU A 71 11.42 0.87 15.80
C GLU A 71 11.92 2.09 15.03
N GLY A 72 11.92 1.99 13.71
CA GLY A 72 12.27 3.08 12.81
C GLY A 72 11.02 3.87 12.40
N THR A 73 10.54 3.67 11.18
CA THR A 73 9.33 4.32 10.68
C THR A 73 8.09 3.58 11.15
N VAL A 74 7.20 4.29 11.82
CA VAL A 74 5.94 3.76 12.35
C VAL A 74 4.79 4.65 11.86
N PHE A 75 3.70 4.02 11.42
CA PHE A 75 2.48 4.72 11.00
C PHE A 75 1.25 3.84 11.20
N TRP A 76 0.07 4.39 10.96
CA TRP A 76 -1.18 3.65 11.00
C TRP A 76 -1.54 3.16 9.61
N ILE A 77 -2.02 1.91 9.50
CA ILE A 77 -2.34 1.24 8.24
C ILE A 77 -3.73 0.61 8.28
N GLU A 78 -4.30 0.33 7.13
CA GLU A 78 -5.71 -0.04 6.95
C GLU A 78 -5.87 -1.30 6.08
N LYS A 79 -5.12 -2.38 6.34
CA LYS A 79 -5.22 -3.65 5.59
C LYS A 79 -6.23 -4.65 6.16
N ILE A 80 -6.95 -4.30 7.24
CA ILE A 80 -8.00 -5.13 7.85
C ILE A 80 -9.36 -4.55 7.49
N HIS A 81 -10.24 -5.37 6.90
CA HIS A 81 -11.51 -4.88 6.37
C HIS A 81 -12.62 -5.95 6.43
N ALA A 82 -13.88 -5.52 6.30
CA ALA A 82 -15.01 -6.42 6.14
C ALA A 82 -14.84 -7.29 4.90
N ARG A 83 -15.31 -8.52 4.95
CA ARG A 83 -15.22 -9.49 3.85
C ARG A 83 -15.75 -8.94 2.53
N ARG A 84 -16.75 -8.06 2.56
CA ARG A 84 -17.42 -7.52 1.38
C ARG A 84 -17.29 -6.01 1.26
N GLY A 85 -17.39 -5.52 0.02
CA GLY A 85 -17.40 -4.09 -0.29
C GLY A 85 -16.03 -3.46 -0.38
N TYR A 86 -14.96 -4.24 -0.47
CA TYR A 86 -13.59 -3.78 -0.67
C TYR A 86 -12.93 -4.49 -1.85
N ARG A 87 -12.01 -3.79 -2.49
CA ARG A 87 -11.19 -4.29 -3.58
C ARG A 87 -9.81 -3.63 -3.53
N TRP A 88 -8.79 -4.39 -3.88
CA TRP A 88 -7.45 -3.86 -4.12
C TRP A 88 -7.36 -3.28 -5.54
N THR A 89 -6.74 -2.12 -5.65
CA THR A 89 -6.54 -1.38 -6.90
C THR A 89 -5.06 -1.07 -7.08
N HIS A 90 -4.66 -0.79 -8.30
CA HIS A 90 -3.30 -0.53 -8.77
C HIS A 90 -2.39 -1.76 -8.85
N PRO A 91 -1.66 -1.92 -9.98
CA PRO A 91 -0.82 -3.10 -10.23
C PRO A 91 0.35 -3.24 -9.25
N VAL A 92 0.76 -2.13 -8.61
CA VAL A 92 1.80 -2.07 -7.57
C VAL A 92 1.51 -0.91 -6.62
N HIS A 93 2.01 -0.97 -5.38
CA HIS A 93 1.64 -0.06 -4.29
C HIS A 93 0.12 -0.01 -4.11
N GLU A 94 -0.47 -1.16 -4.19
CA GLU A 94 -1.91 -1.39 -4.20
C GLU A 94 -2.59 -0.77 -2.97
N VAL A 95 -3.78 -0.24 -3.22
CA VAL A 95 -4.62 0.41 -2.21
C VAL A 95 -5.91 -0.39 -2.06
N LEU A 96 -6.37 -0.52 -0.81
CA LEU A 96 -7.66 -1.13 -0.52
C LEU A 96 -8.75 -0.06 -0.61
N GLU A 97 -9.62 -0.18 -1.59
CA GLU A 97 -10.70 0.78 -1.85
C GLU A 97 -12.07 0.22 -1.51
N ARG A 98 -12.93 1.11 -1.00
CA ARG A 98 -14.34 0.84 -0.81
C ARG A 98 -15.05 0.86 -2.16
N GLN A 99 -15.77 -0.22 -2.49
CA GLN A 99 -16.49 -0.33 -3.74
C GLN A 99 -17.77 0.53 -3.73
N GLU A 100 -18.13 1.06 -4.90
CA GLU A 100 -19.40 1.74 -5.10
C GLU A 100 -20.60 0.84 -4.76
N GLY A 101 -21.68 1.45 -4.28
CA GLY A 101 -22.90 0.72 -3.89
C GLY A 101 -22.90 0.13 -2.49
N TRP A 102 -21.75 0.09 -1.81
CA TRP A 102 -21.64 -0.44 -0.43
C TRP A 102 -21.80 0.63 0.67
N GLY A 103 -22.15 1.85 0.28
CA GLY A 103 -22.28 2.97 1.22
C GLY A 103 -20.95 3.41 1.85
N PRO A 104 -20.98 4.42 2.75
CA PRO A 104 -19.78 4.90 3.42
C PRO A 104 -19.20 3.83 4.33
N GLY A 105 -17.86 3.67 4.28
CA GLY A 105 -17.16 2.80 5.22
C GLY A 105 -17.09 3.43 6.61
N ARG A 106 -17.11 2.58 7.65
CA ARG A 106 -16.87 3.00 9.04
C ARG A 106 -15.55 2.38 9.52
N LYS A 107 -14.61 3.24 9.92
CA LYS A 107 -13.32 2.80 10.47
C LYS A 107 -13.38 2.74 11.99
N CYS A 108 -12.74 1.73 12.58
CA CYS A 108 -12.37 1.71 13.98
C CYS A 108 -10.87 1.83 14.14
N THR A 109 -10.40 2.34 15.27
CA THR A 109 -8.99 2.32 15.66
C THR A 109 -8.73 1.14 16.58
N ALA A 110 -7.96 0.18 16.13
CA ALA A 110 -7.59 -1.01 16.91
C ALA A 110 -6.22 -0.79 17.58
N GLU A 111 -6.20 0.00 18.65
CA GLU A 111 -4.97 0.44 19.35
C GLU A 111 -4.11 -0.72 19.85
N GLY A 112 -4.74 -1.85 20.22
CA GLY A 112 -4.04 -3.06 20.69
C GLY A 112 -3.52 -3.96 19.54
N VAL A 113 -3.71 -3.57 18.29
CA VAL A 113 -3.22 -4.31 17.11
C VAL A 113 -1.94 -3.64 16.61
N GLN A 114 -0.86 -4.40 16.57
CA GLN A 114 0.41 -4.00 15.99
C GLN A 114 0.93 -5.07 15.04
N LEU A 115 1.45 -4.62 13.89
CA LEU A 115 2.05 -5.44 12.84
C LEU A 115 3.45 -4.92 12.55
N ASP A 116 4.44 -5.80 12.58
CA ASP A 116 5.82 -5.52 12.26
C ASP A 116 6.18 -6.07 10.89
N HIS A 117 6.87 -5.27 10.09
CA HIS A 117 7.40 -5.68 8.79
C HIS A 117 8.90 -5.96 8.89
N HIS A 118 9.26 -7.17 8.48
CA HIS A 118 10.63 -7.68 8.47
C HIS A 118 11.11 -7.83 7.02
N ALA A 119 11.51 -6.71 6.42
CA ALA A 119 11.89 -6.67 5.01
C ALA A 119 12.99 -7.69 4.68
N ASP A 120 12.79 -8.49 3.63
CA ASP A 120 13.83 -9.34 3.06
C ASP A 120 14.81 -8.49 2.23
N PRO A 121 16.07 -8.32 2.67
CA PRO A 121 17.07 -7.54 1.94
C PRO A 121 17.47 -8.15 0.60
N ALA A 122 17.19 -9.44 0.38
CA ALA A 122 17.47 -10.14 -0.88
C ALA A 122 16.35 -9.96 -1.92
N LYS A 123 15.20 -9.38 -1.54
CA LYS A 123 14.05 -9.20 -2.43
C LYS A 123 14.39 -8.24 -3.58
N SER A 124 14.29 -8.74 -4.83
CA SER A 124 14.46 -7.92 -6.02
C SER A 124 13.36 -6.88 -6.17
N ARG A 125 13.73 -5.66 -6.53
CA ARG A 125 12.80 -4.59 -6.90
C ARG A 125 12.52 -4.51 -8.41
N GLY A 126 13.14 -5.38 -9.20
CA GLY A 126 13.09 -5.30 -10.66
C GLY A 126 11.69 -5.33 -11.29
N GLN A 127 10.70 -5.84 -10.56
CA GLN A 127 9.31 -5.89 -11.02
C GLN A 127 8.54 -4.57 -10.82
N TYR A 128 9.06 -3.63 -10.00
CA TYR A 128 8.30 -2.41 -9.66
C TYR A 128 8.19 -1.44 -10.83
N LEU A 129 9.29 -1.20 -11.55
CA LEU A 129 9.31 -0.21 -12.61
C LEU A 129 8.29 -0.49 -13.73
N PRO A 130 8.23 -1.68 -14.37
CA PRO A 130 7.23 -1.95 -15.40
C PRO A 130 5.79 -1.89 -14.87
N LEU A 131 5.54 -2.25 -13.61
CA LEU A 131 4.21 -2.14 -13.00
C LEU A 131 3.81 -0.69 -12.71
N LEU A 132 4.77 0.19 -12.38
CA LEU A 132 4.50 1.61 -12.20
C LEU A 132 4.28 2.31 -13.55
N GLU A 133 5.02 1.93 -14.59
CA GLU A 133 4.77 2.42 -15.94
C GLU A 133 3.33 2.04 -16.39
N LEU A 134 2.93 0.79 -16.18
CA LEU A 134 1.55 0.32 -16.42
C LEU A 134 0.52 1.09 -15.58
N ALA A 135 0.78 1.31 -14.28
CA ALA A 135 -0.14 2.03 -13.41
C ALA A 135 -0.41 3.47 -13.88
N VAL A 136 0.62 4.15 -14.39
CA VAL A 136 0.48 5.51 -14.96
C VAL A 136 -0.17 5.49 -16.35
N GLU A 137 -0.02 4.40 -17.12
CA GLU A 137 -0.73 4.21 -18.39
C GLU A 137 -2.23 4.01 -18.15
N GLU A 138 -2.60 3.16 -17.19
CA GLU A 138 -4.00 2.86 -16.84
C GLU A 138 -4.73 4.06 -16.21
N ASP A 139 -4.05 4.82 -15.34
CA ASP A 139 -4.60 6.03 -14.72
C ASP A 139 -3.57 7.18 -14.74
N PRO A 140 -3.54 7.94 -15.85
CA PRO A 140 -2.57 9.00 -16.04
C PRO A 140 -2.71 10.18 -15.07
N ASN A 141 -3.83 10.34 -14.41
CA ASN A 141 -4.12 11.46 -13.50
C ASN A 141 -4.02 11.06 -12.02
N ASN A 142 -3.66 9.83 -11.73
CA ASN A 142 -3.42 9.38 -10.36
C ASN A 142 -2.08 9.94 -9.86
N ASP A 143 -2.15 10.90 -8.97
CA ASP A 143 -0.97 11.60 -8.42
C ASP A 143 -0.02 10.64 -7.70
N ARG A 144 -0.56 9.68 -6.94
CA ARG A 144 0.23 8.66 -6.25
C ARG A 144 1.04 7.81 -7.23
N ASN A 145 0.42 7.29 -8.29
CA ASN A 145 1.12 6.49 -9.31
C ASN A 145 2.21 7.29 -10.00
N VAL A 146 1.93 8.55 -10.36
CA VAL A 146 2.89 9.46 -11.00
C VAL A 146 4.06 9.78 -10.05
N HIS A 147 3.79 10.01 -8.74
CA HIS A 147 4.83 10.19 -7.73
C HIS A 147 5.75 8.97 -7.63
N TYR A 148 5.16 7.77 -7.49
CA TYR A 148 5.93 6.54 -7.33
C TYR A 148 6.75 6.20 -8.58
N LEU A 149 6.23 6.44 -9.78
CA LEU A 149 6.98 6.25 -11.02
C LEU A 149 8.18 7.20 -11.08
N GLY A 150 7.99 8.48 -10.78
CA GLY A 150 9.09 9.45 -10.72
C GLY A 150 10.17 9.04 -9.71
N ARG A 151 9.75 8.58 -8.53
CA ARG A 151 10.67 8.05 -7.51
C ARG A 151 11.40 6.80 -7.97
N GLU A 152 10.76 5.90 -8.67
CA GLU A 152 11.39 4.68 -9.15
C GLU A 152 12.41 4.99 -10.25
N TYR A 153 12.11 5.89 -11.18
CA TYR A 153 13.08 6.38 -12.14
C TYR A 153 14.32 6.99 -11.46
N PHE A 154 14.15 7.75 -10.37
CA PHE A 154 15.27 8.25 -9.56
C PHE A 154 16.16 7.10 -9.05
N PHE A 155 15.61 6.02 -8.50
CA PHE A 155 16.37 4.86 -8.02
C PHE A 155 17.13 4.14 -9.14
N TYR A 156 16.58 4.15 -10.37
CA TYR A 156 17.24 3.62 -11.55
C TYR A 156 18.20 4.61 -12.22
N ARG A 157 18.41 5.79 -11.65
CA ARG A 157 19.24 6.87 -12.21
C ARG A 157 18.77 7.36 -13.58
N ARG A 158 17.51 7.21 -13.89
CA ARG A 158 16.84 7.73 -15.09
C ARG A 158 16.38 9.17 -14.80
N TRP A 159 17.35 10.08 -14.68
CA TRP A 159 17.16 11.41 -14.13
C TRP A 159 16.16 12.25 -14.93
N GLU A 160 16.24 12.24 -16.25
CA GLU A 160 15.34 13.01 -17.11
C GLU A 160 13.88 12.56 -16.96
N GLU A 161 13.64 11.26 -16.94
CA GLU A 161 12.31 10.68 -16.75
C GLU A 161 11.80 10.91 -15.33
N SER A 162 12.66 10.83 -14.33
CA SER A 162 12.34 11.17 -12.95
C SER A 162 11.87 12.62 -12.85
N ILE A 163 12.65 13.56 -13.40
CA ILE A 163 12.31 15.00 -13.44
C ILE A 163 10.95 15.21 -14.11
N ALA A 164 10.70 14.58 -15.26
CA ALA A 164 9.46 14.72 -15.99
C ALA A 164 8.25 14.25 -15.15
N MET A 165 8.33 13.07 -14.53
CA MET A 165 7.24 12.52 -13.71
C MET A 165 7.04 13.28 -12.42
N LEU A 166 8.09 13.67 -11.70
CA LEU A 166 7.97 14.43 -10.45
C LEU A 166 7.40 15.85 -10.69
N LYS A 167 7.77 16.51 -11.79
CA LYS A 167 7.15 17.79 -12.19
C LYS A 167 5.66 17.59 -12.52
N ARG A 168 5.33 16.52 -13.25
CA ARG A 168 3.95 16.17 -13.56
C ARG A 168 3.14 15.94 -12.29
N HIS A 169 3.65 15.15 -11.32
CA HIS A 169 3.02 14.95 -10.02
C HIS A 169 2.68 16.28 -9.34
N LEU A 170 3.65 17.19 -9.23
CA LEU A 170 3.47 18.49 -8.56
C LEU A 170 2.46 19.39 -9.27
N ALA A 171 2.21 19.17 -10.55
CA ALA A 171 1.24 19.93 -11.35
C ALA A 171 -0.17 19.32 -11.34
N LEU A 172 -0.36 18.08 -10.87
CA LEU A 172 -1.68 17.44 -10.80
C LEU A 172 -2.53 18.14 -9.72
N PRO A 173 -3.80 18.48 -10.03
CA PRO A 173 -4.72 19.07 -9.03
C PRO A 173 -5.02 18.14 -7.87
N THR A 174 -4.95 16.83 -8.09
CA THR A 174 -5.17 15.77 -7.09
C THR A 174 -4.01 15.63 -6.11
N ALA A 175 -2.80 16.05 -6.48
CA ALA A 175 -1.60 15.95 -5.65
C ALA A 175 -1.63 16.98 -4.49
N THR A 176 -2.50 16.73 -3.52
CA THR A 176 -2.73 17.63 -2.38
C THR A 176 -2.02 17.21 -1.11
N TRP A 177 -1.55 15.96 -1.03
CA TRP A 177 -0.87 15.47 0.16
C TRP A 177 0.54 16.07 0.28
N ALA A 178 0.72 16.87 1.34
CA ALA A 178 1.93 17.67 1.53
C ALA A 178 3.22 16.82 1.62
N ASP A 179 3.15 15.65 2.25
CA ASP A 179 4.33 14.80 2.44
C ASP A 179 4.85 14.21 1.11
N GLU A 180 3.95 13.76 0.23
CA GLU A 180 4.33 13.30 -1.11
C GLU A 180 4.85 14.46 -1.98
N ARG A 181 4.23 15.64 -1.88
CA ARG A 181 4.72 16.84 -2.57
C ARG A 181 6.13 17.22 -2.13
N CYS A 182 6.38 17.24 -0.82
CA CYS A 182 7.72 17.48 -0.25
C CYS A 182 8.73 16.42 -0.72
N ALA A 183 8.33 15.15 -0.74
CA ALA A 183 9.17 14.06 -1.24
C ALA A 183 9.53 14.26 -2.72
N SER A 184 8.56 14.63 -3.57
CA SER A 184 8.80 14.95 -4.99
C SER A 184 9.74 16.14 -5.18
N MET A 185 9.56 17.22 -4.44
CA MET A 185 10.46 18.38 -4.50
C MET A 185 11.89 18.02 -4.08
N ARG A 186 12.03 17.20 -3.02
CA ARG A 186 13.34 16.73 -2.56
C ARG A 186 14.04 15.85 -3.60
N LEU A 187 13.32 14.96 -4.26
CA LEU A 187 13.86 14.12 -5.32
C LEU A 187 14.26 14.95 -6.52
N LEU A 188 13.41 15.88 -6.99
CA LEU A 188 13.73 16.83 -8.05
C LEU A 188 15.03 17.60 -7.78
N ALA A 189 15.20 18.12 -6.56
CA ALA A 189 16.43 18.79 -6.18
C ALA A 189 17.65 17.87 -6.34
N LYS A 190 17.54 16.60 -5.95
CA LYS A 190 18.61 15.61 -6.12
C LYS A 190 18.88 15.27 -7.58
N ASP A 191 17.84 15.11 -8.40
CA ASP A 191 17.96 14.85 -9.84
C ASP A 191 18.78 15.94 -10.56
N TYR A 192 18.56 17.22 -10.17
CA TYR A 192 19.30 18.35 -10.78
C TYR A 192 20.76 18.45 -10.36
N PHE A 193 21.17 17.74 -9.31
CA PHE A 193 22.56 17.69 -8.85
C PHE A 193 23.27 16.39 -9.20
N ALA A 194 22.61 15.44 -9.85
CA ALA A 194 23.16 14.14 -10.24
C ALA A 194 23.79 14.16 -11.63
#